data_b377d05e7f2d736fa7f9862fa0b4a443
#
_entry.id   b377d05e7f2d736fa7f9862fa0b4a443
#
_cell.length_a   1.000
_cell.length_b   1.000
_cell.length_c   1.000
_cell.angle_alpha   90.00
_cell.angle_beta   90.00
_cell.angle_gamma   90.00
#
_symmetry.space_group_name_H-M   'P 1'
#
loop_
_entity.id
_entity.type
_entity.pdbx_description
1 polymer ?
#
loop_
_entity_poly.entity_id
_entity_poly.type
_entity_poly.pdbx_seq_one_letter_code
_entity_poly.pdbx_strand_id
1 'polypeptide(L)'
;MIAQPPISKKKMEQIESQKIAFISTELDLSPEEAQVFWPVYNQYSKELKTFHDNRREGPKKINKNLSDLSDAELEKILDDMIDGFANMQMQEIKIKRKYHIEFKKVLSIQKLALLYKSERKFKGKLLRRLKEGRNKREGKRDR
;
A
#
# COMPACT_ATOMS: atom_id res chain seq x y z
N MET A 1 -13.70 15.21 -12.80
CA MET A 1 -13.23 14.31 -11.72
C MET A 1 -12.13 15.01 -10.93
N ILE A 2 -12.48 15.47 -9.75
CA ILE A 2 -11.50 16.16 -8.90
C ILE A 2 -10.61 15.07 -8.29
N ALA A 3 -9.33 15.07 -8.67
CA ALA A 3 -8.35 14.21 -8.04
C ALA A 3 -8.34 14.52 -6.53
N GLN A 4 -8.47 13.48 -5.70
CA GLN A 4 -8.31 13.67 -4.27
C GLN A 4 -6.90 14.22 -4.01
N PRO A 5 -6.78 15.27 -3.16
CA PRO A 5 -5.46 15.76 -2.83
C PRO A 5 -4.63 14.62 -2.24
N PRO A 6 -3.35 14.52 -2.60
CA PRO A 6 -2.49 13.49 -2.04
C PRO A 6 -2.53 13.59 -0.52
N ILE A 7 -2.59 12.44 0.16
CA ILE A 7 -2.52 12.36 1.61
C ILE A 7 -1.26 13.11 2.06
N SER A 8 -1.41 14.07 2.95
CA SER A 8 -0.28 14.86 3.43
C SER A 8 0.78 13.96 4.05
N LYS A 9 2.04 14.35 3.93
CA LYS A 9 3.17 13.63 4.52
C LYS A 9 2.95 13.39 6.02
N LYS A 10 2.44 14.40 6.73
CA LYS A 10 2.11 14.33 8.16
C LYS A 10 1.08 13.25 8.46
N LYS A 11 0.03 13.14 7.63
CA LYS A 11 -1.02 12.13 7.79
C LYS A 11 -0.48 10.73 7.50
N MET A 12 0.40 10.58 6.52
CA MET A 12 1.06 9.31 6.23
C MET A 12 1.95 8.86 7.38
N GLU A 13 2.69 9.76 8.00
CA GLU A 13 3.51 9.47 9.18
C GLU A 13 2.65 9.03 10.38
N GLN A 14 1.49 9.65 10.58
CA GLN A 14 0.52 9.24 11.59
C GLN A 14 -0.02 7.84 11.35
N ILE A 15 -0.37 7.52 10.11
CA ILE A 15 -0.84 6.19 9.71
C ILE A 15 0.24 5.15 9.97
N GLU A 16 1.48 5.43 9.60
CA GLU A 16 2.62 4.53 9.82
C GLU A 16 2.85 4.28 11.31
N SER A 17 2.80 5.33 12.14
CA SER A 17 2.92 5.21 13.60
C SER A 17 1.81 4.36 14.20
N GLN A 18 0.57 4.55 13.74
CA GLN A 18 -0.58 3.76 14.18
C GLN A 18 -0.43 2.29 13.78
N LYS A 19 0.10 2.04 12.60
CA LYS A 19 0.36 0.69 12.09
C LYS A 19 1.39 -0.04 12.95
N ILE A 20 2.49 0.63 13.27
CA ILE A 20 3.54 0.08 14.14
C ILE A 20 2.97 -0.25 15.52
N ALA A 21 2.22 0.65 16.13
CA ALA A 21 1.58 0.44 17.42
C ALA A 21 0.62 -0.75 17.37
N PHE A 22 -0.19 -0.85 16.33
CA PHE A 22 -1.15 -1.94 16.15
C PHE A 22 -0.46 -3.29 16.02
N ILE A 23 0.56 -3.39 15.17
CA ILE A 23 1.35 -4.61 14.98
C ILE A 23 2.06 -5.00 16.26
N SER A 24 2.66 -4.05 16.98
CA SER A 24 3.33 -4.29 18.25
C SER A 24 2.39 -4.94 19.27
N THR A 25 1.16 -4.44 19.36
CA THR A 25 0.15 -4.99 20.27
C THR A 25 -0.29 -6.40 19.87
N GLU A 26 -0.55 -6.60 18.57
CA GLU A 26 -1.05 -7.89 18.05
C GLU A 26 0.00 -9.01 18.14
N LEU A 27 1.26 -8.70 17.90
CA LEU A 27 2.33 -9.69 17.90
C LEU A 27 2.88 -9.97 19.30
N ASP A 28 2.75 -9.02 20.21
CA ASP A 28 3.29 -9.12 21.58
C ASP A 28 4.73 -9.65 21.58
N LEU A 29 5.60 -8.92 20.89
CA LEU A 29 7.01 -9.32 20.73
C LEU A 29 7.77 -9.14 22.05
N SER A 30 8.62 -10.10 22.38
CA SER A 30 9.61 -9.89 23.45
C SER A 30 10.61 -8.80 23.01
N PRO A 31 11.34 -8.16 23.95
CA PRO A 31 12.37 -7.19 23.60
C PRO A 31 13.39 -7.74 22.63
N GLU A 32 13.80 -9.00 22.78
CA GLU A 32 14.75 -9.67 21.90
C GLU A 32 14.18 -9.87 20.50
N GLU A 33 12.92 -10.30 20.40
CA GLU A 33 12.24 -10.46 19.12
C GLU A 33 12.06 -9.11 18.41
N ALA A 34 11.65 -8.08 19.15
CA ALA A 34 11.46 -6.73 18.61
C ALA A 34 12.76 -6.16 18.04
N GLN A 35 13.87 -6.43 18.70
CA GLN A 35 15.19 -5.92 18.32
C GLN A 35 15.64 -6.44 16.94
N VAL A 36 15.27 -7.67 16.58
CA VAL A 36 15.61 -8.25 15.28
C VAL A 36 14.51 -8.08 14.23
N PHE A 37 13.26 -7.96 14.67
CA PHE A 37 12.10 -7.83 13.77
C PHE A 37 11.98 -6.43 13.15
N TRP A 38 11.99 -5.38 13.97
CA TRP A 38 11.70 -4.03 13.50
C TRP A 38 12.65 -3.51 12.42
N PRO A 39 13.97 -3.78 12.47
CA PRO A 39 14.85 -3.38 11.37
C PRO A 39 14.43 -3.99 10.02
N VAL A 40 14.05 -5.25 10.01
CA VAL A 40 13.58 -5.95 8.79
C VAL A 40 12.25 -5.36 8.33
N TYR A 41 11.31 -5.15 9.25
CA TYR A 41 10.00 -4.60 8.92
C TYR A 41 10.10 -3.17 8.38
N ASN A 42 10.93 -2.34 8.99
CA ASN A 42 11.12 -0.97 8.54
C ASN A 42 11.73 -0.92 7.14
N GLN A 43 12.66 -1.81 6.84
CA GLN A 43 13.26 -1.93 5.52
C GLN A 43 12.23 -2.39 4.47
N TYR A 44 11.42 -3.35 4.81
CA TYR A 44 10.29 -3.80 4.00
C TYR A 44 9.30 -2.67 3.69
N SER A 45 8.86 -1.95 4.72
CA SER A 45 7.95 -0.81 4.57
C SER A 45 8.52 0.28 3.68
N LYS A 46 9.80 0.57 3.84
CA LYS A 46 10.50 1.58 3.02
C LYS A 46 10.57 1.16 1.55
N GLU A 47 10.90 -0.09 1.30
CA GLU A 47 11.01 -0.62 -0.07
C GLU A 47 9.64 -0.63 -0.77
N LEU A 48 8.58 -1.06 -0.07
CA LEU A 48 7.21 -1.00 -0.59
C LEU A 48 6.76 0.43 -0.86
N LYS A 49 7.06 1.35 0.06
CA LYS A 49 6.71 2.76 -0.12
C LYS A 49 7.39 3.35 -1.36
N THR A 50 8.68 3.11 -1.53
CA THR A 50 9.43 3.56 -2.71
C THR A 50 8.82 2.98 -3.99
N PHE A 51 8.46 1.71 -3.97
CA PHE A 51 7.79 1.05 -5.10
C PHE A 51 6.44 1.71 -5.43
N HIS A 52 5.62 1.98 -4.42
CA HIS A 52 4.31 2.62 -4.63
C HIS A 52 4.44 4.09 -5.06
N ASP A 53 5.42 4.81 -4.55
CA ASP A 53 5.68 6.20 -4.95
C ASP A 53 6.12 6.27 -6.42
N ASN A 54 7.02 5.39 -6.85
CA ASN A 54 7.43 5.28 -8.26
C ASN A 54 6.27 4.91 -9.18
N ARG A 55 5.34 4.09 -8.70
CA ARG A 55 4.13 3.72 -9.42
C ARG A 55 3.24 4.93 -9.70
N ARG A 56 3.14 5.88 -8.74
CA ARG A 56 2.33 7.11 -8.90
C ARG A 56 2.90 8.05 -9.96
N GLU A 57 4.22 8.02 -10.18
CA GLU A 57 4.92 8.80 -11.19
C GLU A 57 4.89 8.15 -12.57
N GLY A 58 4.34 6.95 -12.69
CA GLY A 58 4.17 6.26 -13.96
C GLY A 58 3.34 7.07 -14.95
N PRO A 59 3.48 6.83 -16.26
CA PRO A 59 2.82 7.64 -17.28
C PRO A 59 1.31 7.71 -17.04
N LYS A 60 0.81 8.93 -16.90
CA LYS A 60 -0.62 9.21 -16.79
C LYS A 60 -1.26 8.87 -18.14
N LYS A 61 -1.91 7.72 -18.19
CA LYS A 61 -2.43 7.17 -19.43
C LYS A 61 -3.86 7.63 -19.64
N ILE A 62 -4.18 7.92 -20.86
CA ILE A 62 -5.53 8.29 -21.33
C ILE A 62 -6.02 9.63 -20.74
N ASN A 63 -5.22 10.70 -20.93
CA ASN A 63 -5.68 12.08 -20.72
C ASN A 63 -6.29 12.70 -21.97
N LYS A 64 -6.23 12.01 -23.12
CA LYS A 64 -6.83 12.47 -24.35
C LYS A 64 -8.28 11.96 -24.45
N ASN A 65 -9.12 12.74 -25.09
CA ASN A 65 -10.47 12.31 -25.44
C ASN A 65 -10.37 11.06 -26.31
N LEU A 66 -11.05 9.98 -25.92
CA LEU A 66 -10.98 8.69 -26.62
C LEU A 66 -11.41 8.79 -28.08
N SER A 67 -12.30 9.74 -28.39
CA SER A 67 -12.77 9.96 -29.77
C SER A 67 -11.71 10.52 -30.70
N ASP A 68 -10.63 11.12 -30.16
CA ASP A 68 -9.53 11.69 -30.94
C ASP A 68 -8.45 10.66 -31.27
N LEU A 69 -8.56 9.42 -30.75
CA LEU A 69 -7.60 8.36 -30.96
C LEU A 69 -8.11 7.36 -32.00
N SER A 70 -7.21 6.91 -32.87
CA SER A 70 -7.50 5.79 -33.76
C SER A 70 -7.57 4.48 -33.01
N ASP A 71 -8.20 3.48 -33.58
CA ASP A 71 -8.28 2.14 -32.99
C ASP A 71 -6.89 1.55 -32.73
N ALA A 72 -5.94 1.76 -33.65
CA ALA A 72 -4.56 1.31 -33.50
C ALA A 72 -3.84 1.99 -32.32
N GLU A 73 -4.06 3.29 -32.12
CA GLU A 73 -3.50 4.03 -30.99
C GLU A 73 -4.12 3.55 -29.67
N LEU A 74 -5.43 3.33 -29.65
CA LEU A 74 -6.12 2.80 -28.47
C LEU A 74 -5.64 1.40 -28.12
N GLU A 75 -5.50 0.52 -29.11
CA GLU A 75 -5.03 -0.84 -28.88
C GLU A 75 -3.64 -0.85 -28.24
N LYS A 76 -2.71 -0.04 -28.75
CA LYS A 76 -1.38 0.07 -28.18
C LYS A 76 -1.40 0.60 -26.75
N ILE A 77 -2.19 1.63 -26.48
CA ILE A 77 -2.32 2.20 -25.14
C ILE A 77 -2.86 1.14 -24.15
N LEU A 78 -3.87 0.39 -24.56
CA LEU A 78 -4.48 -0.64 -23.71
C LEU A 78 -3.51 -1.81 -23.46
N ASP A 79 -2.80 -2.25 -24.48
CA ASP A 79 -1.81 -3.32 -24.34
C ASP A 79 -0.67 -2.89 -23.40
N ASP A 80 -0.13 -1.69 -23.58
CA ASP A 80 0.93 -1.14 -22.72
C ASP A 80 0.44 -0.97 -21.26
N MET A 81 -0.81 -0.58 -21.10
CA MET A 81 -1.41 -0.42 -19.76
C MET A 81 -1.53 -1.76 -19.03
N ILE A 82 -1.99 -2.79 -19.72
CA ILE A 82 -2.11 -4.14 -19.12
C ILE A 82 -0.74 -4.73 -18.81
N ASP A 83 0.21 -4.61 -19.73
CA ASP A 83 1.58 -5.10 -19.52
C ASP A 83 2.26 -4.37 -18.34
N GLY A 84 2.10 -3.07 -18.27
CA GLY A 84 2.62 -2.26 -17.17
C GLY A 84 2.01 -2.65 -15.84
N PHE A 85 0.72 -2.89 -15.79
CA PHE A 85 0.00 -3.35 -14.60
C PHE A 85 0.49 -4.72 -14.13
N ALA A 86 0.63 -5.68 -15.06
CA ALA A 86 1.14 -7.01 -14.76
C ALA A 86 2.57 -6.96 -14.22
N ASN A 87 3.45 -6.16 -14.83
CA ASN A 87 4.83 -5.98 -14.38
C ASN A 87 4.90 -5.40 -12.98
N MET A 88 4.06 -4.42 -12.67
CA MET A 88 4.00 -3.82 -11.33
C MET A 88 3.58 -4.84 -10.27
N GLN A 89 2.57 -5.64 -10.56
CA GLN A 89 2.13 -6.69 -9.65
C GLN A 89 3.22 -7.74 -9.41
N MET A 90 3.94 -8.13 -10.45
CA MET A 90 5.05 -9.07 -10.35
C MET A 90 6.18 -8.50 -9.48
N GLN A 91 6.51 -7.24 -9.62
CA GLN A 91 7.54 -6.59 -8.81
C GLN A 91 7.13 -6.49 -7.34
N GLU A 92 5.87 -6.15 -7.07
CA GLU A 92 5.34 -6.11 -5.70
C GLU A 92 5.42 -7.50 -5.04
N ILE A 93 5.04 -8.54 -5.77
CA ILE A 93 5.13 -9.93 -5.30
C ILE A 93 6.58 -10.32 -5.01
N LYS A 94 7.53 -9.91 -5.85
CA LYS A 94 8.96 -10.17 -5.61
C LYS A 94 9.45 -9.55 -4.30
N ILE A 95 9.05 -8.31 -4.02
CA ILE A 95 9.39 -7.64 -2.77
C ILE A 95 8.80 -8.42 -1.58
N LYS A 96 7.53 -8.78 -1.65
CA LYS A 96 6.85 -9.53 -0.60
C LYS A 96 7.49 -10.90 -0.35
N ARG A 97 7.86 -11.61 -1.39
CA ARG A 97 8.56 -12.91 -1.26
C ARG A 97 9.92 -12.76 -0.60
N LYS A 98 10.68 -11.75 -1.01
CA LYS A 98 12.00 -11.47 -0.44
C LYS A 98 11.91 -11.28 1.07
N TYR A 99 10.99 -10.44 1.52
CA TYR A 99 10.83 -10.16 2.94
C TYR A 99 10.11 -11.27 3.71
N HIS A 100 9.28 -12.05 3.06
CA HIS A 100 8.72 -13.25 3.67
C HIS A 100 9.83 -14.20 4.15
N ILE A 101 10.85 -14.39 3.33
CA ILE A 101 12.02 -15.20 3.68
C ILE A 101 12.75 -14.59 4.88
N GLU A 102 12.96 -13.26 4.87
CA GLU A 102 13.64 -12.56 5.97
C GLU A 102 12.82 -12.60 7.27
N PHE A 103 11.51 -12.43 7.19
CA PHE A 103 10.63 -12.53 8.36
C PHE A 103 10.66 -13.92 8.99
N LYS A 104 10.74 -14.97 8.18
CA LYS A 104 10.86 -16.35 8.67
C LYS A 104 12.13 -16.57 9.51
N LYS A 105 13.16 -15.78 9.30
CA LYS A 105 14.40 -15.86 10.07
C LYS A 105 14.31 -15.19 11.43
N VAL A 106 13.42 -14.19 11.58
CA VAL A 106 13.35 -13.35 12.78
C VAL A 106 12.07 -13.55 13.60
N LEU A 107 11.06 -14.23 13.06
CA LEU A 107 9.81 -14.52 13.75
C LEU A 107 9.52 -16.02 13.75
N SER A 108 8.85 -16.49 14.82
CA SER A 108 8.21 -17.81 14.78
C SER A 108 7.13 -17.83 13.70
N ILE A 109 6.80 -19.01 13.21
CA ILE A 109 5.77 -19.15 12.16
C ILE A 109 4.41 -18.65 12.65
N GLN A 110 4.10 -18.81 13.92
CA GLN A 110 2.87 -18.31 14.52
C GLN A 110 2.82 -16.78 14.54
N LYS A 111 3.91 -16.13 14.93
CA LYS A 111 4.00 -14.67 14.92
C LYS A 111 4.01 -14.10 13.51
N LEU A 112 4.60 -14.80 12.56
CA LEU A 112 4.51 -14.40 11.15
C LEU A 112 3.07 -14.47 10.62
N ALA A 113 2.32 -15.49 10.98
CA ALA A 113 0.89 -15.58 10.66
C ALA A 113 0.10 -14.42 11.29
N LEU A 114 0.41 -14.07 12.54
CA LEU A 114 -0.17 -12.92 13.22
C LEU A 114 0.19 -11.59 12.53
N LEU A 115 1.42 -11.46 12.05
CA LEU A 115 1.85 -10.28 11.29
C LEU A 115 0.96 -10.07 10.07
N TYR A 116 0.79 -11.09 9.26
CA TYR A 116 -0.03 -10.98 8.04
C TYR A 116 -1.50 -10.74 8.35
N LYS A 117 -2.01 -11.35 9.39
CA LYS A 117 -3.38 -11.11 9.88
C LYS A 117 -3.54 -9.67 10.36
N SER A 118 -2.58 -9.16 11.11
CA SER A 118 -2.58 -7.80 11.65
C SER A 118 -2.53 -6.74 10.54
N GLU A 119 -1.70 -6.97 9.53
CA GLU A 119 -1.61 -6.08 8.39
C GLU A 119 -2.95 -5.98 7.64
N ARG A 120 -3.63 -7.11 7.43
CA ARG A 120 -4.96 -7.13 6.81
C ARG A 120 -6.01 -6.44 7.65
N LYS A 121 -6.00 -6.67 8.96
CA LYS A 121 -6.91 -5.99 9.89
C LYS A 121 -6.71 -4.48 9.87
N PHE A 122 -5.46 -4.04 9.92
CA PHE A 122 -5.14 -2.62 9.93
C PHE A 122 -5.60 -1.95 8.63
N LYS A 123 -5.32 -2.58 7.49
CA LYS A 123 -5.76 -2.10 6.18
C LYS A 123 -7.28 -1.96 6.11
N GLY A 124 -8.01 -2.95 6.62
CA GLY A 124 -9.47 -2.91 6.68
C GLY A 124 -10.01 -1.79 7.56
N LYS A 125 -9.39 -1.56 8.72
CA LYS A 125 -9.75 -0.45 9.62
C LYS A 125 -9.47 0.90 9.00
N LEU A 126 -8.33 1.04 8.34
CA LEU A 126 -7.93 2.26 7.66
C LEU A 126 -8.91 2.63 6.54
N LEU A 127 -9.28 1.66 5.72
CA LEU A 127 -10.25 1.86 4.63
C LEU A 127 -11.62 2.28 5.17
N ARG A 128 -12.07 1.68 6.26
CA ARG A 128 -13.33 2.07 6.92
C ARG A 128 -13.29 3.50 7.44
N ARG A 129 -12.22 3.91 8.10
CA ARG A 129 -12.05 5.28 8.59
C ARG A 129 -12.07 6.30 7.47
N LEU A 130 -11.39 5.99 6.35
CA LEU A 130 -11.38 6.85 5.17
C LEU A 130 -12.78 6.98 4.57
N LYS A 131 -13.53 5.88 4.51
CA LYS A 131 -14.92 5.86 4.01
C LYS A 131 -15.85 6.66 4.92
N GLU A 132 -15.75 6.50 6.23
CA GLU A 132 -16.54 7.25 7.22
C GLU A 132 -16.23 8.75 7.17
N GLY A 133 -14.96 9.12 7.08
CA GLY A 133 -14.54 10.51 6.92
C GLY A 133 -15.08 11.14 5.65
N ARG A 134 -15.15 10.38 4.56
CA ARG A 134 -15.73 10.79 3.29
C ARG A 134 -17.25 11.03 3.43
N ASN A 135 -17.97 10.08 4.02
CA ASN A 135 -19.41 10.19 4.23
C ASN A 135 -19.76 11.38 5.13
N LYS A 136 -18.98 11.64 6.17
CA LYS A 136 -19.17 12.81 7.04
C LYS A 136 -18.96 14.14 6.30
N ARG A 137 -18.04 14.19 5.36
CA ARG A 137 -17.81 15.39 4.52
C ARG A 137 -18.94 15.61 3.53
N GLU A 138 -19.47 14.55 2.94
CA GLU A 138 -20.61 14.61 2.03
C GLU A 138 -21.88 15.03 2.77
N GLY A 139 -22.17 14.45 3.93
CA GLY A 139 -23.32 14.83 4.76
C GLY A 139 -23.29 16.26 5.33
N LYS A 140 -22.12 16.90 5.37
CA LYS A 140 -22.00 18.34 5.73
C LYS A 140 -22.25 19.28 4.56
N ARG A 141 -22.11 18.81 3.33
CA ARG A 141 -22.35 19.62 2.14
C ARG A 141 -23.83 19.74 1.80
N ASP A 142 -24.63 18.77 2.20
CA ASP A 142 -26.06 18.73 1.93
C ASP A 142 -26.92 19.40 3.01
N ARG A 143 -26.29 20.04 3.98
CA ARG A 143 -26.92 20.86 5.01
C ARG A 143 -26.50 22.30 4.89
#